data_34f81a15f531a323ec4aca00326c1ab2
#
_entry.id   34f81a15f531a323ec4aca00326c1ab2
#
_cell.length_a   1.000
_cell.length_b   1.000
_cell.length_c   1.000
_cell.angle_alpha   90.00
_cell.angle_beta   90.00
_cell.angle_gamma   90.00
#
_symmetry.space_group_name_H-M   'P 1'
#
loop_
_entity.id
_entity.type
_entity.pdbx_description
1 polymer ?
#
loop_
_entity_poly.entity_id
_entity_poly.type
_entity_poly.pdbx_seq_one_letter_code
_entity_poly.pdbx_strand_id
1 'polypeptide(L)'
;MQSLDFNGLTMCLRKATLAAGTTTTFSTTNATEYAINGKIYSTAAAANAATPTLDGNTGKAFVAVAPNKGSVFVFAYDGQAAAANAIKVYQGTIEDLDSDANFVKPPQMPQTPDTVCPFAYMVLKAGSTASNWTFGVSNQASATGITYLRQDVANLPKRPQVA
;
A
#
# COMPACT_ATOMS: atom_id res chain seq x y z
N MET A 1 -1.68 -30.16 26.52
CA MET A 1 -1.03 -29.04 25.81
C MET A 1 -1.92 -28.66 24.63
N GLN A 2 -2.67 -27.56 24.71
CA GLN A 2 -3.49 -27.11 23.57
C GLN A 2 -2.54 -26.57 22.52
N SER A 3 -2.52 -27.21 21.35
CA SER A 3 -1.90 -26.64 20.14
C SER A 3 -2.69 -25.39 19.80
N LEU A 4 -2.05 -24.23 19.88
CA LEU A 4 -2.60 -23.00 19.28
C LEU A 4 -2.59 -23.21 17.76
N ASP A 5 -3.78 -23.49 17.24
CA ASP A 5 -3.97 -23.67 15.81
C ASP A 5 -3.97 -22.27 15.17
N PHE A 6 -2.83 -21.86 14.57
CA PHE A 6 -2.70 -20.62 13.84
C PHE A 6 -3.28 -20.69 12.41
N ASN A 7 -4.08 -21.72 12.13
CA ASN A 7 -4.77 -21.88 10.85
C ASN A 7 -5.65 -20.62 10.58
N GLY A 8 -5.36 -19.93 9.50
CA GLY A 8 -6.11 -18.75 9.07
C GLY A 8 -5.53 -17.40 9.54
N LEU A 9 -4.46 -17.37 10.34
CA LEU A 9 -3.83 -16.11 10.71
C LEU A 9 -3.10 -15.49 9.50
N THR A 10 -3.56 -14.31 9.05
CA THR A 10 -2.87 -13.49 8.05
C THR A 10 -2.65 -12.11 8.65
N MET A 11 -1.40 -11.80 8.99
CA MET A 11 -1.04 -10.50 9.57
C MET A 11 0.45 -10.23 9.46
N CYS A 12 0.81 -8.94 9.48
CA CYS A 12 2.19 -8.51 9.59
C CYS A 12 2.60 -8.51 11.07
N LEU A 13 3.62 -9.30 11.42
CA LEU A 13 4.09 -9.48 12.80
C LEU A 13 5.10 -8.41 13.21
N ARG A 14 5.79 -7.80 12.24
CA ARG A 14 6.79 -6.76 12.46
C ARG A 14 6.66 -5.67 11.41
N LYS A 15 6.71 -4.40 11.85
CA LYS A 15 6.61 -3.23 10.97
C LYS A 15 7.72 -3.21 9.92
N ALA A 16 7.33 -3.04 8.65
CA ALA A 16 8.24 -2.87 7.53
C ALA A 16 8.83 -1.45 7.48
N THR A 17 8.10 -0.47 8.00
CA THR A 17 8.37 0.97 7.88
C THR A 17 8.46 1.39 6.42
N LEU A 18 7.27 1.50 5.79
CA LEU A 18 7.12 1.92 4.40
C LEU A 18 7.56 3.36 4.23
N ALA A 19 8.49 3.60 3.32
CA ALA A 19 9.00 4.92 2.96
C ALA A 19 9.03 5.10 1.44
N ALA A 20 9.15 6.35 0.99
CA ALA A 20 9.49 6.63 -0.39
C ALA A 20 10.91 6.14 -0.68
N GLY A 21 11.13 5.64 -1.86
CA GLY A 21 12.46 5.49 -2.43
C GLY A 21 12.84 6.71 -3.26
N THR A 22 13.67 6.51 -4.26
CA THR A 22 13.98 7.54 -5.26
C THR A 22 12.92 7.50 -6.37
N THR A 23 12.35 8.64 -6.71
CA THR A 23 11.37 8.78 -7.79
C THR A 23 10.19 7.79 -7.72
N THR A 24 10.15 6.76 -8.55
CA THR A 24 9.04 5.80 -8.66
C THR A 24 9.20 4.56 -7.78
N THR A 25 10.24 4.49 -6.94
CA THR A 25 10.53 3.35 -6.08
C THR A 25 9.97 3.55 -4.66
N PHE A 26 9.89 2.47 -3.90
CA PHE A 26 9.60 2.50 -2.47
C PHE A 26 10.73 1.84 -1.66
N SER A 27 10.73 2.05 -0.36
CA SER A 27 11.66 1.41 0.57
C SER A 27 10.91 0.83 1.76
N THR A 28 11.43 -0.28 2.31
CA THR A 28 11.10 -0.76 3.64
C THR A 28 12.36 -0.72 4.49
N THR A 29 12.36 0.04 5.59
CA THR A 29 13.59 0.26 6.36
C THR A 29 13.90 -0.88 7.32
N ASN A 30 12.93 -1.75 7.62
CA ASN A 30 13.09 -2.88 8.53
C ASN A 30 12.84 -4.20 7.80
N ALA A 31 13.58 -5.23 8.23
CA ALA A 31 13.20 -6.61 7.94
C ALA A 31 11.83 -6.91 8.57
N THR A 32 10.99 -7.65 7.89
CA THR A 32 9.60 -7.90 8.27
C THR A 32 9.36 -9.40 8.42
N GLU A 33 8.58 -9.76 9.43
CA GLU A 33 8.00 -11.09 9.58
C GLU A 33 6.49 -10.97 9.41
N TYR A 34 5.88 -11.88 8.68
CA TYR A 34 4.45 -11.89 8.41
C TYR A 34 3.92 -13.32 8.29
N ALA A 35 2.64 -13.49 8.56
CA ALA A 35 1.94 -14.77 8.43
C ALA A 35 0.90 -14.66 7.33
N ILE A 36 0.74 -15.73 6.54
CA ILE A 36 -0.35 -15.92 5.59
C ILE A 36 -0.93 -17.31 5.84
N ASN A 37 -2.20 -17.39 6.19
CA ASN A 37 -2.90 -18.62 6.53
C ASN A 37 -2.13 -19.48 7.55
N GLY A 38 -1.56 -18.84 8.57
CA GLY A 38 -0.79 -19.49 9.63
C GLY A 38 0.65 -19.83 9.27
N LYS A 39 1.07 -19.71 8.03
CA LYS A 39 2.46 -19.93 7.62
C LYS A 39 3.27 -18.65 7.76
N ILE A 40 4.38 -18.74 8.48
CA ILE A 40 5.28 -17.59 8.75
C ILE A 40 6.29 -17.45 7.61
N TYR A 41 6.52 -16.21 7.21
CA TYR A 41 7.49 -15.78 6.22
C TYR A 41 8.34 -14.66 6.79
N SER A 42 9.54 -14.48 6.27
CA SER A 42 10.41 -13.36 6.59
C SER A 42 10.94 -12.71 5.33
N THR A 43 11.15 -11.40 5.38
CA THR A 43 11.74 -10.63 4.29
C THR A 43 12.73 -9.61 4.82
N ALA A 44 13.82 -9.39 4.09
CA ALA A 44 14.78 -8.35 4.41
C ALA A 44 14.21 -6.95 4.11
N ALA A 45 14.84 -5.94 4.70
CA ALA A 45 14.59 -4.55 4.30
C ALA A 45 14.94 -4.36 2.82
N ALA A 46 14.17 -3.52 2.14
CA ALA A 46 14.36 -3.21 0.72
C ALA A 46 14.60 -1.72 0.52
N ALA A 47 15.72 -1.36 -0.10
CA ALA A 47 16.03 0.01 -0.47
C ALA A 47 15.73 0.22 -1.97
N ASN A 48 14.95 1.24 -2.28
CA ASN A 48 14.60 1.60 -3.65
C ASN A 48 14.06 0.42 -4.49
N ALA A 49 13.19 -0.40 -3.89
CA ALA A 49 12.57 -1.50 -4.57
C ALA A 49 11.65 -0.99 -5.70
N ALA A 50 11.62 -1.71 -6.81
CA ALA A 50 10.76 -1.38 -7.94
C ALA A 50 9.29 -1.46 -7.51
N THR A 51 8.50 -0.44 -7.83
CA THR A 51 7.06 -0.45 -7.59
C THR A 51 6.34 -1.27 -8.66
N PRO A 52 5.33 -2.06 -8.26
CA PRO A 52 4.43 -2.67 -9.23
C PRO A 52 3.78 -1.59 -10.11
N THR A 53 3.65 -1.87 -11.39
CA THR A 53 2.98 -0.98 -12.36
C THR A 53 1.55 -1.42 -12.65
N LEU A 54 1.17 -2.59 -12.15
CA LEU A 54 -0.16 -3.18 -12.31
C LEU A 54 -0.84 -3.34 -10.95
N ASP A 55 -2.11 -3.00 -10.90
CA ASP A 55 -2.97 -3.21 -9.74
C ASP A 55 -3.18 -4.69 -9.47
N GLY A 56 -3.00 -5.10 -8.21
CA GLY A 56 -3.04 -6.51 -7.81
C GLY A 56 -4.40 -7.20 -7.97
N ASN A 57 -5.51 -6.44 -8.01
CA ASN A 57 -6.86 -6.98 -8.21
C ASN A 57 -7.20 -7.11 -9.68
N THR A 58 -6.86 -6.12 -10.48
CA THR A 58 -7.32 -6.03 -11.87
C THR A 58 -6.30 -6.58 -12.86
N GLY A 59 -5.02 -6.64 -12.47
CA GLY A 59 -3.92 -6.96 -13.39
C GLY A 59 -3.69 -5.90 -14.47
N LYS A 60 -4.31 -4.72 -14.34
CA LYS A 60 -4.18 -3.58 -15.27
C LYS A 60 -3.39 -2.46 -14.62
N ALA A 61 -2.96 -1.49 -15.44
CA ALA A 61 -2.32 -0.28 -14.94
C ALA A 61 -3.23 0.43 -13.91
N PHE A 62 -2.62 1.04 -12.90
CA PHE A 62 -3.34 1.83 -11.90
C PHE A 62 -4.09 2.98 -12.54
N VAL A 63 -5.27 3.29 -12.00
CA VAL A 63 -6.05 4.45 -12.44
C VAL A 63 -5.38 5.73 -11.95
N ALA A 64 -5.18 6.68 -12.85
CA ALA A 64 -4.59 7.97 -12.51
C ALA A 64 -5.48 8.76 -11.54
N VAL A 65 -4.88 9.34 -10.52
CA VAL A 65 -5.53 10.27 -9.60
C VAL A 65 -5.40 11.68 -10.16
N ALA A 66 -6.51 12.26 -10.55
CA ALA A 66 -6.58 13.61 -11.10
C ALA A 66 -6.43 14.69 -10.00
N PRO A 67 -6.14 15.96 -10.34
CA PRO A 67 -6.19 17.08 -9.40
C PRO A 67 -7.50 17.15 -8.62
N ASN A 68 -7.44 17.59 -7.37
CA ASN A 68 -8.56 17.65 -6.41
C ASN A 68 -9.19 16.28 -6.09
N LYS A 69 -8.41 15.22 -6.24
CA LYS A 69 -8.83 13.85 -5.88
C LYS A 69 -7.76 13.16 -5.05
N GLY A 70 -8.18 12.14 -4.34
CA GLY A 70 -7.26 11.29 -3.59
C GLY A 70 -7.65 9.82 -3.66
N SER A 71 -6.72 8.95 -3.31
CA SER A 71 -6.92 7.50 -3.28
C SER A 71 -6.07 6.85 -2.20
N VAL A 72 -6.34 5.59 -1.90
CA VAL A 72 -5.54 4.76 -1.01
C VAL A 72 -4.92 3.61 -1.79
N PHE A 73 -3.66 3.31 -1.48
CA PHE A 73 -2.90 2.20 -2.07
C PHE A 73 -2.43 1.28 -0.94
N VAL A 74 -2.79 0.01 -1.01
CA VAL A 74 -2.42 -1.01 -0.02
C VAL A 74 -1.24 -1.81 -0.55
N PHE A 75 -0.18 -1.90 0.24
CA PHE A 75 1.01 -2.70 -0.03
C PHE A 75 0.89 -4.03 0.71
N ALA A 76 1.07 -5.14 0.01
CA ALA A 76 0.97 -6.47 0.57
C ALA A 76 2.09 -7.39 0.08
N TYR A 77 2.56 -8.27 0.95
CA TYR A 77 3.45 -9.36 0.59
C TYR A 77 2.65 -10.52 -0.01
N ASP A 78 3.11 -11.04 -1.16
CA ASP A 78 2.52 -12.20 -1.80
C ASP A 78 3.24 -13.48 -1.36
N GLY A 79 2.54 -14.33 -0.62
CA GLY A 79 3.09 -15.61 -0.15
C GLY A 79 3.21 -16.69 -1.23
N GLN A 80 2.67 -16.45 -2.42
CA GLN A 80 2.72 -17.41 -3.55
C GLN A 80 3.78 -17.07 -4.60
N ALA A 81 4.38 -15.88 -4.53
CA ALA A 81 5.41 -15.51 -5.48
C ALA A 81 6.68 -16.36 -5.28
N ALA A 82 7.23 -16.86 -6.38
CA ALA A 82 8.46 -17.66 -6.39
C ALA A 82 9.70 -16.87 -5.91
N ALA A 83 9.65 -15.55 -5.98
CA ALA A 83 10.63 -14.68 -5.35
C ALA A 83 10.12 -14.35 -3.93
N ALA A 84 10.87 -14.74 -2.91
CA ALA A 84 10.66 -14.22 -1.57
C ALA A 84 10.54 -12.69 -1.69
N ASN A 85 9.36 -12.14 -1.29
CA ASN A 85 9.08 -10.71 -1.22
C ASN A 85 8.45 -10.05 -2.46
N ALA A 86 7.78 -10.77 -3.33
CA ALA A 86 6.97 -10.09 -4.33
C ALA A 86 5.90 -9.24 -3.62
N ILE A 87 6.03 -7.94 -3.77
CA ILE A 87 5.07 -6.98 -3.24
C ILE A 87 4.04 -6.71 -4.31
N LYS A 88 2.77 -6.81 -3.93
CA LYS A 88 1.64 -6.38 -4.72
C LYS A 88 1.06 -5.10 -4.13
N VAL A 89 0.53 -4.25 -4.97
CA VAL A 89 -0.15 -3.04 -4.56
C VAL A 89 -1.56 -3.06 -5.12
N TYR A 90 -2.50 -2.60 -4.30
CA TYR A 90 -3.93 -2.62 -4.57
C TYR A 90 -4.45 -1.20 -4.44
N GLN A 91 -5.15 -0.69 -5.46
CA GLN A 91 -5.73 0.64 -5.44
C GLN A 91 -7.16 0.60 -4.91
N GLY A 92 -7.47 1.47 -3.93
CA GLY A 92 -8.83 1.69 -3.45
C GLY A 92 -9.61 2.70 -4.30
N THR A 93 -10.74 3.17 -3.79
CA THR A 93 -11.55 4.15 -4.52
C THR A 93 -10.83 5.48 -4.66
N ILE A 94 -11.14 6.20 -5.74
CA ILE A 94 -10.71 7.59 -5.95
C ILE A 94 -11.88 8.48 -5.51
N GLU A 95 -11.62 9.40 -4.57
CA GLU A 95 -12.63 10.27 -3.99
C GLU A 95 -12.24 11.74 -4.16
N ASP A 96 -13.22 12.62 -4.11
CA ASP A 96 -13.02 14.06 -4.25
C ASP A 96 -12.42 14.68 -2.98
N LEU A 97 -11.60 15.71 -3.18
CA LEU A 97 -11.09 16.57 -2.12
C LEU A 97 -11.84 17.91 -2.14
N ASP A 98 -12.02 18.50 -0.96
CA ASP A 98 -12.52 19.87 -0.81
C ASP A 98 -11.41 20.92 -1.09
N SER A 99 -11.74 22.21 -0.93
CA SER A 99 -10.80 23.33 -1.13
C SER A 99 -9.58 23.28 -0.20
N ASP A 100 -9.70 22.63 0.95
CA ASP A 100 -8.65 22.50 1.97
C ASP A 100 -7.88 21.18 1.84
N ALA A 101 -8.06 20.47 0.72
CA ALA A 101 -7.49 19.17 0.43
C ALA A 101 -7.86 18.08 1.44
N ASN A 102 -9.03 18.17 2.07
CA ASN A 102 -9.60 17.09 2.84
C ASN A 102 -10.54 16.24 1.99
N PHE A 103 -10.64 14.96 2.31
CA PHE A 103 -11.59 14.09 1.63
C PHE A 103 -13.04 14.48 1.94
N VAL A 104 -13.84 14.75 0.91
CA VAL A 104 -15.29 14.91 1.04
C VAL A 104 -15.92 13.60 1.56
N LYS A 105 -15.40 12.47 1.06
CA LYS A 105 -15.71 11.13 1.52
C LYS A 105 -14.42 10.32 1.60
N PRO A 106 -14.12 9.67 2.74
CA PRO A 106 -12.91 8.86 2.85
C PRO A 106 -12.85 7.77 1.77
N PRO A 107 -11.68 7.55 1.14
CA PRO A 107 -11.54 6.47 0.16
C PRO A 107 -11.74 5.11 0.83
N GLN A 108 -12.29 4.17 0.09
CA GLN A 108 -12.46 2.81 0.56
C GLN A 108 -11.18 2.01 0.34
N MET A 109 -10.83 1.21 1.35
CA MET A 109 -9.74 0.25 1.21
C MET A 109 -10.07 -0.77 0.12
N PRO A 110 -9.10 -1.14 -0.75
CA PRO A 110 -9.30 -2.22 -1.70
C PRO A 110 -9.44 -3.55 -0.97
N GLN A 111 -10.20 -4.47 -1.53
CA GLN A 111 -10.17 -5.85 -1.08
C GLN A 111 -8.84 -6.49 -1.51
N THR A 112 -8.24 -7.25 -0.61
CA THR A 112 -7.03 -8.01 -0.89
C THR A 112 -7.34 -9.51 -0.83
N PRO A 113 -6.75 -10.33 -1.72
CA PRO A 113 -6.91 -11.79 -1.65
C PRO A 113 -6.36 -12.37 -0.34
N ASP A 114 -6.87 -13.52 0.10
CA ASP A 114 -6.39 -14.21 1.31
C ASP A 114 -4.96 -14.79 1.16
N THR A 115 -4.42 -14.75 -0.05
CA THR A 115 -3.06 -15.20 -0.38
C THR A 115 -1.98 -14.17 -0.15
N VAL A 116 -2.36 -12.96 0.26
CA VAL A 116 -1.43 -11.85 0.51
C VAL A 116 -1.55 -11.32 1.93
N CYS A 117 -0.45 -10.79 2.45
CA CYS A 117 -0.41 -10.13 3.76
C CYS A 117 -0.22 -8.63 3.60
N PRO A 118 -1.25 -7.80 3.78
CA PRO A 118 -1.10 -6.35 3.84
C PRO A 118 -0.17 -5.92 4.98
N PHE A 119 0.80 -5.06 4.70
CA PHE A 119 1.74 -4.56 5.71
C PHE A 119 1.74 -3.05 5.86
N ALA A 120 1.26 -2.34 4.86
CA ALA A 120 1.17 -0.88 4.89
C ALA A 120 0.13 -0.37 3.89
N TYR A 121 -0.29 0.87 4.07
CA TYR A 121 -1.02 1.59 3.05
C TYR A 121 -0.48 3.02 2.89
N MET A 122 -0.72 3.60 1.73
CA MET A 122 -0.42 4.99 1.42
C MET A 122 -1.69 5.69 0.99
N VAL A 123 -2.05 6.78 1.67
CA VAL A 123 -3.07 7.72 1.20
C VAL A 123 -2.39 8.80 0.39
N LEU A 124 -2.91 9.04 -0.79
CA LEU A 124 -2.45 10.08 -1.69
C LEU A 124 -3.55 11.12 -1.86
N LYS A 125 -3.18 12.39 -1.74
CA LYS A 125 -4.05 13.53 -2.02
C LYS A 125 -3.39 14.38 -3.10
N ALA A 126 -4.08 14.55 -4.24
CA ALA A 126 -3.65 15.43 -5.33
C ALA A 126 -4.39 16.76 -5.21
N GLY A 127 -3.70 17.79 -4.77
CA GLY A 127 -4.25 19.15 -4.66
C GLY A 127 -4.53 19.78 -6.02
N SER A 128 -5.02 21.02 -6.04
CA SER A 128 -5.42 21.73 -7.26
C SER A 128 -4.27 22.00 -8.24
N THR A 129 -3.04 22.08 -7.74
CA THR A 129 -1.84 22.33 -8.56
C THR A 129 -1.15 21.05 -9.04
N ALA A 130 -1.66 19.87 -8.63
CA ALA A 130 -1.11 18.60 -9.06
C ALA A 130 -1.36 18.34 -10.55
N SER A 131 -0.46 17.57 -11.16
CA SER A 131 -0.76 16.86 -12.42
C SER A 131 -1.38 15.51 -12.10
N ASN A 132 -1.95 14.84 -13.12
CA ASN A 132 -2.40 13.46 -12.97
C ASN A 132 -1.27 12.59 -12.39
N TRP A 133 -1.55 11.90 -11.31
CA TRP A 133 -0.59 11.04 -10.64
C TRP A 133 -0.99 9.57 -10.78
N THR A 134 -0.06 8.74 -11.26
CA THR A 134 -0.30 7.30 -11.45
C THR A 134 0.72 6.51 -10.65
N PHE A 135 0.24 5.57 -9.82
CA PHE A 135 1.11 4.69 -9.05
C PHE A 135 2.04 3.87 -9.96
N GLY A 136 3.29 3.70 -9.55
CA GLY A 136 4.30 2.97 -10.31
C GLY A 136 4.91 3.73 -11.50
N VAL A 137 4.35 4.89 -11.87
CA VAL A 137 4.82 5.75 -12.96
C VAL A 137 5.26 7.12 -12.46
N SER A 138 4.45 7.74 -11.62
CA SER A 138 4.71 9.08 -11.07
C SER A 138 5.67 9.03 -9.87
N ASN A 139 6.33 10.15 -9.61
CA ASN A 139 7.25 10.28 -8.47
C ASN A 139 6.51 10.11 -7.15
N GLN A 140 7.01 9.23 -6.27
CA GLN A 140 6.44 8.92 -4.97
C GLN A 140 7.15 9.66 -3.81
N ALA A 141 8.29 10.28 -4.08
CA ALA A 141 9.06 11.00 -3.06
C ALA A 141 8.65 12.47 -2.98
N SER A 142 8.52 13.13 -4.15
CA SER A 142 8.24 14.56 -4.22
C SER A 142 7.57 14.90 -5.57
N ALA A 143 6.26 14.94 -5.61
CA ALA A 143 5.53 15.46 -6.75
C ALA A 143 4.81 16.75 -6.36
N THR A 144 4.86 17.76 -7.23
CA THR A 144 4.22 19.05 -6.97
C THR A 144 2.72 18.89 -6.73
N GLY A 145 2.23 19.46 -5.66
CA GLY A 145 0.81 19.42 -5.30
C GLY A 145 0.31 18.07 -4.77
N ILE A 146 1.20 17.10 -4.53
CA ILE A 146 0.83 15.79 -4.00
C ILE A 146 1.26 15.67 -2.53
N THR A 147 0.34 15.18 -1.70
CA THR A 147 0.61 14.82 -0.31
C THR A 147 0.51 13.31 -0.15
N TYR A 148 1.48 12.74 0.57
CA TYR A 148 1.55 11.30 0.86
C TYR A 148 1.49 11.05 2.36
N LEU A 149 0.54 10.24 2.81
CA LEU A 149 0.50 9.70 4.16
C LEU A 149 0.74 8.19 4.09
N ARG A 150 1.83 7.71 4.68
CA ARG A 150 2.19 6.29 4.73
C ARG A 150 1.98 5.76 6.14
N GLN A 151 1.33 4.62 6.24
CA GLN A 151 1.00 3.99 7.51
C GLN A 151 1.28 2.49 7.45
N ASP A 152 2.12 2.00 8.37
CA ASP A 152 2.29 0.56 8.57
C ASP A 152 1.13 -0.01 9.37
N VAL A 153 0.75 -1.24 9.05
CA VAL A 153 -0.34 -1.95 9.72
C VAL A 153 0.02 -3.40 9.99
N ALA A 154 -0.51 -3.95 11.06
CA ALA A 154 -0.51 -5.39 11.30
C ALA A 154 -1.64 -6.07 10.51
N ASN A 155 -2.81 -5.41 10.45
CA ASN A 155 -3.97 -5.76 9.66
C ASN A 155 -4.58 -4.49 9.07
N LEU A 156 -5.27 -4.61 7.94
CA LEU A 156 -5.94 -3.45 7.35
C LEU A 156 -7.07 -2.95 8.25
N PRO A 157 -7.10 -1.64 8.54
CA PRO A 157 -8.25 -1.04 9.20
C PRO A 157 -9.46 -1.01 8.24
N LYS A 158 -10.67 -0.88 8.77
CA LYS A 158 -11.87 -0.74 7.94
C LYS A 158 -11.86 0.52 7.07
N ARG A 159 -11.17 1.57 7.53
CA ARG A 159 -11.01 2.84 6.82
C ARG A 159 -9.56 3.32 6.94
N PRO A 160 -9.00 3.97 5.92
CA PRO A 160 -7.69 4.59 6.03
C PRO A 160 -7.73 5.78 6.99
N GLN A 161 -6.61 6.02 7.68
CA GLN A 161 -6.39 7.29 8.36
C GLN A 161 -6.04 8.33 7.29
N VAL A 162 -6.79 9.42 7.21
CA VAL A 162 -6.72 10.39 6.11
C VAL A 162 -6.25 11.79 6.53
N ALA A 163 -5.97 11.95 7.81
CA ALA A 163 -5.46 13.19 8.41
C ALA A 163 -4.13 12.94 9.12
#